data_8445f29362d18903fa698c82c381e765
#
_entry.id   8445f29362d18903fa698c82c381e765
#
_cell.length_a   1.000
_cell.length_b   1.000
_cell.length_c   1.000
_cell.angle_alpha   90.00
_cell.angle_beta   90.00
_cell.angle_gamma   90.00
#
_symmetry.space_group_name_H-M   'P 1'
#
loop_
_entity.id
_entity.type
_entity.pdbx_description
1 polymer ?
#
loop_
_entity_poly.entity_id
_entity_poly.type
_entity_poly.pdbx_seq_one_letter_code
_entity_poly.pdbx_strand_id
1 'polypeptide(L)'
;VLRGREVTREDVEQAELNARQSALRDMKGESLLKLIPQGYRCGDLVTDKPVGLVGQKLEADVHALYGSRTNANNLKHAIQRVGLELINYEPHPWAAAQGVLSETEKTCGTALIDIGAETTSLIVFREGRILFTDVRPWGAEHFTRDLAIVLGISLEDAEALKLRSGECRLSQVLPGEIVQIEVHG
;
A
#
# COMPACT_ATOMS: atom_id res chain seq x y z
N VAL A 1 -10.30 -19.29 -22.85
CA VAL A 1 -10.96 -19.09 -24.16
C VAL A 1 -12.38 -19.63 -24.10
N LEU A 2 -13.39 -18.76 -24.29
CA LEU A 2 -14.82 -19.07 -24.08
C LEU A 2 -15.48 -19.66 -25.33
N ARG A 3 -14.89 -19.49 -26.49
CA ARG A 3 -15.42 -19.97 -27.79
C ARG A 3 -16.85 -19.53 -28.12
N GLY A 4 -17.28 -18.34 -27.67
CA GLY A 4 -18.60 -17.79 -27.98
C GLY A 4 -19.76 -18.28 -27.08
N ARG A 5 -19.45 -18.87 -25.92
CA ARG A 5 -20.44 -19.20 -24.88
C ARG A 5 -20.56 -18.15 -23.80
N GLU A 6 -21.55 -18.31 -22.94
CA GLU A 6 -21.68 -17.47 -21.73
C GLU A 6 -20.54 -17.71 -20.73
N VAL A 7 -20.14 -16.63 -20.08
CA VAL A 7 -19.16 -16.63 -18.98
C VAL A 7 -19.81 -17.21 -17.73
N THR A 8 -19.17 -18.21 -17.16
CA THR A 8 -19.56 -18.83 -15.88
C THR A 8 -18.71 -18.31 -14.73
N ARG A 9 -19.07 -18.64 -13.49
CA ARG A 9 -18.24 -18.34 -12.30
C ARG A 9 -16.88 -19.03 -12.38
N GLU A 10 -16.82 -20.26 -12.87
CA GLU A 10 -15.58 -21.02 -13.06
C GLU A 10 -14.64 -20.32 -14.05
N ASP A 11 -15.19 -19.68 -15.10
CA ASP A 11 -14.37 -18.89 -16.03
C ASP A 11 -13.74 -17.66 -15.36
N VAL A 12 -14.47 -17.03 -14.44
CA VAL A 12 -13.95 -15.89 -13.66
C VAL A 12 -12.82 -16.35 -12.75
N GLU A 13 -13.01 -17.42 -11.99
CA GLU A 13 -11.98 -18.01 -11.12
C GLU A 13 -10.74 -18.40 -11.94
N GLN A 14 -10.93 -18.99 -13.12
CA GLN A 14 -9.83 -19.35 -14.00
C GLN A 14 -9.09 -18.11 -14.56
N ALA A 15 -9.80 -17.04 -14.87
CA ALA A 15 -9.19 -15.79 -15.32
C ALA A 15 -8.35 -15.15 -14.20
N GLU A 16 -8.85 -15.14 -12.98
CA GLU A 16 -8.11 -14.65 -11.80
C GLU A 16 -6.88 -15.53 -11.49
N LEU A 17 -7.02 -16.86 -11.61
CA LEU A 17 -5.90 -17.78 -11.44
C LEU A 17 -4.80 -17.54 -12.50
N ASN A 18 -5.18 -17.29 -13.74
CA ASN A 18 -4.24 -16.97 -14.81
C ASN A 18 -3.54 -15.63 -14.56
N ALA A 19 -4.28 -14.62 -14.09
CA ALA A 19 -3.71 -13.33 -13.70
C ALA A 19 -2.71 -13.49 -12.55
N ARG A 20 -3.04 -14.31 -11.54
CA ARG A 20 -2.13 -14.67 -10.44
C ARG A 20 -0.86 -15.36 -10.93
N GLN A 21 -0.99 -16.31 -11.85
CA GLN A 21 0.17 -17.00 -12.42
C GLN A 21 1.08 -16.04 -13.21
N SER A 22 0.49 -15.08 -13.93
CA SER A 22 1.25 -14.03 -14.61
C SER A 22 1.98 -13.14 -13.61
N ALA A 23 1.29 -12.65 -12.59
CA ALA A 23 1.90 -11.86 -11.52
C ALA A 23 3.05 -12.60 -10.83
N LEU A 24 2.94 -13.92 -10.63
CA LEU A 24 4.00 -14.74 -10.04
C LEU A 24 5.24 -14.91 -10.96
N ARG A 25 5.09 -14.81 -12.28
CA ARG A 25 6.22 -14.87 -13.23
C ARG A 25 7.03 -13.58 -13.26
N ASP A 26 6.38 -12.45 -13.01
CA ASP A 26 7.00 -11.13 -13.06
C ASP A 26 7.79 -10.77 -11.80
N MET A 27 7.79 -11.67 -10.80
CA MET A 27 8.49 -11.48 -9.52
C MET A 27 10.02 -11.52 -9.69
N LYS A 28 10.66 -10.38 -9.55
CA LYS A 28 12.13 -10.23 -9.53
C LYS A 28 12.70 -10.39 -8.09
N GLY A 29 12.52 -11.58 -7.49
CA GLY A 29 13.03 -11.83 -6.13
C GLY A 29 12.11 -11.34 -4.99
N GLU A 30 10.99 -10.76 -5.31
CA GLU A 30 9.94 -10.32 -4.37
C GLU A 30 8.94 -11.44 -4.09
N SER A 31 8.03 -11.23 -3.16
CA SER A 31 6.85 -12.06 -2.92
C SER A 31 5.60 -11.32 -3.32
N LEU A 32 4.67 -11.99 -3.98
CA LEU A 32 3.32 -11.47 -4.19
C LEU A 32 2.60 -11.50 -2.84
N LEU A 33 2.31 -10.31 -2.30
CA LEU A 33 1.64 -10.14 -1.01
C LEU A 33 0.12 -10.14 -1.18
N LYS A 34 -0.37 -9.44 -2.20
CA LYS A 34 -1.80 -9.34 -2.48
C LYS A 34 -2.07 -9.16 -3.97
N LEU A 35 -3.18 -9.73 -4.42
CA LEU A 35 -3.75 -9.52 -5.73
C LEU A 35 -5.17 -8.96 -5.55
N ILE A 36 -5.43 -7.83 -6.17
CA ILE A 36 -6.70 -7.11 -6.03
C ILE A 36 -7.36 -7.05 -7.42
N PRO A 37 -8.51 -7.70 -7.61
CA PRO A 37 -9.26 -7.58 -8.87
C PRO A 37 -9.62 -6.11 -9.16
N GLN A 38 -9.44 -5.70 -10.41
CA GLN A 38 -9.72 -4.35 -10.90
C GLN A 38 -10.86 -4.35 -11.94
N GLY A 39 -11.37 -5.52 -12.27
CA GLY A 39 -12.42 -5.74 -13.24
C GLY A 39 -12.05 -6.81 -14.27
N TYR A 40 -12.91 -6.97 -15.26
CA TYR A 40 -12.77 -8.01 -16.28
C TYR A 40 -12.98 -7.42 -17.66
N ARG A 41 -12.32 -8.03 -18.64
CA ARG A 41 -12.51 -7.71 -20.05
C ARG A 41 -13.04 -8.94 -20.78
N CYS A 42 -14.22 -8.80 -21.39
CA CYS A 42 -14.83 -9.81 -22.24
C CYS A 42 -14.94 -9.26 -23.67
N GLY A 43 -13.98 -9.61 -24.53
CA GLY A 43 -13.81 -8.91 -25.80
C GLY A 43 -13.46 -7.44 -25.60
N ASP A 44 -14.26 -6.53 -26.17
CA ASP A 44 -14.07 -5.07 -26.03
C ASP A 44 -14.80 -4.49 -24.79
N LEU A 45 -15.62 -5.30 -24.12
CA LEU A 45 -16.39 -4.85 -22.96
C LEU A 45 -15.57 -4.98 -21.67
N VAL A 46 -15.46 -3.87 -20.95
CA VAL A 46 -14.90 -3.82 -19.58
C VAL A 46 -16.06 -3.80 -18.57
N THR A 47 -16.02 -4.66 -17.56
CA THR A 47 -17.09 -4.82 -16.58
C THR A 47 -16.57 -5.41 -15.27
N ASP A 48 -17.28 -5.12 -14.18
CA ASP A 48 -17.03 -5.76 -12.87
C ASP A 48 -17.90 -7.02 -12.68
N LYS A 49 -18.87 -7.26 -13.58
CA LYS A 49 -19.81 -8.38 -13.52
C LYS A 49 -19.82 -9.16 -14.84
N PRO A 50 -18.80 -10.00 -15.10
CA PRO A 50 -18.65 -10.68 -16.38
C PRO A 50 -19.57 -11.90 -16.54
N VAL A 51 -20.10 -12.48 -15.46
CA VAL A 51 -20.93 -13.69 -15.50
C VAL A 51 -22.22 -13.44 -16.31
N GLY A 52 -22.51 -14.34 -17.25
CA GLY A 52 -23.65 -14.23 -18.14
C GLY A 52 -23.37 -13.48 -19.45
N LEU A 53 -22.22 -12.83 -19.60
CA LEU A 53 -21.82 -12.22 -20.87
C LEU A 53 -21.38 -13.30 -21.86
N VAL A 54 -21.65 -13.07 -23.13
CA VAL A 54 -21.18 -13.95 -24.23
C VAL A 54 -19.90 -13.37 -24.82
N GLY A 55 -18.86 -14.19 -24.90
CA GLY A 55 -17.59 -13.74 -25.45
C GLY A 55 -16.68 -14.87 -25.91
N GLN A 56 -15.57 -14.52 -26.52
CA GLN A 56 -14.56 -15.49 -26.95
C GLN A 56 -13.41 -15.63 -25.92
N LYS A 57 -13.15 -14.60 -25.14
CA LYS A 57 -12.07 -14.53 -24.17
C LYS A 57 -12.51 -13.72 -22.96
N LEU A 58 -12.17 -14.20 -21.77
CA LEU A 58 -12.27 -13.45 -20.53
C LEU A 58 -10.86 -13.19 -20.00
N GLU A 59 -10.59 -11.94 -19.64
CA GLU A 59 -9.36 -11.51 -19.00
C GLU A 59 -9.72 -10.81 -17.67
N ALA A 60 -8.96 -11.09 -16.62
CA ALA A 60 -9.07 -10.39 -15.36
C ALA A 60 -7.98 -9.30 -15.29
N ASP A 61 -8.39 -8.07 -15.04
CA ASP A 61 -7.50 -6.99 -14.68
C ASP A 61 -7.25 -7.03 -13.18
N VAL A 62 -5.98 -6.99 -12.77
CA VAL A 62 -5.59 -7.12 -11.36
C VAL A 62 -4.50 -6.12 -11.00
N HIS A 63 -4.58 -5.60 -9.79
CA HIS A 63 -3.50 -4.84 -9.17
C HIS A 63 -2.72 -5.76 -8.24
N ALA A 64 -1.43 -5.96 -8.52
CA ALA A 64 -0.56 -6.85 -7.77
C ALA A 64 0.36 -6.05 -6.84
N LEU A 65 0.34 -6.37 -5.56
CA LEU A 65 1.20 -5.78 -4.55
C LEU A 65 2.30 -6.78 -4.19
N TYR A 66 3.54 -6.33 -4.35
CA TYR A 66 4.74 -7.12 -4.06
C TYR A 66 5.48 -6.56 -2.85
N GLY A 67 6.30 -7.40 -2.22
CA GLY A 67 7.16 -6.99 -1.14
C GLY A 67 8.37 -7.89 -0.99
N SER A 68 9.30 -7.48 -0.12
CA SER A 68 10.50 -8.25 0.16
C SER A 68 10.16 -9.67 0.63
N ARG A 69 10.64 -10.67 -0.09
CA ARG A 69 10.48 -12.08 0.29
C ARG A 69 11.08 -12.37 1.65
N THR A 70 12.23 -11.80 1.95
CA THR A 70 12.90 -11.97 3.24
C THR A 70 12.05 -11.43 4.37
N ASN A 71 11.51 -10.21 4.23
CA ASN A 71 10.68 -9.59 5.25
C ASN A 71 9.35 -10.35 5.45
N ALA A 72 8.72 -10.79 4.35
CA ALA A 72 7.52 -11.60 4.42
C ALA A 72 7.76 -12.93 5.16
N ASN A 73 8.87 -13.62 4.86
CA ASN A 73 9.24 -14.85 5.54
C ASN A 73 9.58 -14.62 7.02
N ASN A 74 10.31 -13.56 7.35
CA ASN A 74 10.66 -13.21 8.73
C ASN A 74 9.39 -12.94 9.55
N LEU A 75 8.44 -12.17 9.00
CA LEU A 75 7.15 -11.93 9.64
C LEU A 75 6.38 -13.23 9.87
N LYS A 76 6.30 -14.08 8.85
CA LYS A 76 5.66 -15.40 8.97
C LYS A 76 6.29 -16.24 10.09
N HIS A 77 7.61 -16.32 10.13
CA HIS A 77 8.32 -17.06 11.18
C HIS A 77 8.09 -16.48 12.57
N ALA A 78 8.06 -15.13 12.71
CA ALA A 78 7.78 -14.50 13.99
C ALA A 78 6.37 -14.85 14.50
N ILE A 79 5.37 -14.81 13.62
CA ILE A 79 3.97 -15.19 13.94
C ILE A 79 3.88 -16.68 14.35
N GLN A 80 4.53 -17.56 13.60
CA GLN A 80 4.56 -19.00 13.90
C GLN A 80 5.23 -19.32 15.24
N ARG A 81 6.26 -18.56 15.63
CA ARG A 81 6.95 -18.74 16.92
C ARG A 81 6.07 -18.50 18.14
N VAL A 82 5.05 -17.68 18.01
CA VAL A 82 4.07 -17.43 19.09
C VAL A 82 2.84 -18.34 18.97
N GLY A 83 2.89 -19.39 18.13
CA GLY A 83 1.83 -20.39 17.98
C GLY A 83 0.64 -19.94 17.12
N LEU A 84 0.80 -18.86 16.35
CA LEU A 84 -0.24 -18.35 15.46
C LEU A 84 0.02 -18.78 14.02
N GLU A 85 -1.05 -18.86 13.23
CA GLU A 85 -0.99 -19.12 11.79
C GLU A 85 -1.20 -17.82 11.01
N LEU A 86 -0.30 -17.56 10.05
CA LEU A 86 -0.48 -16.46 9.11
C LEU A 86 -1.40 -16.90 7.97
N ILE A 87 -2.59 -16.35 7.92
CA ILE A 87 -3.60 -16.65 6.89
C ILE A 87 -3.33 -15.84 5.63
N ASN A 88 -3.04 -14.54 5.76
CA ASN A 88 -2.88 -13.63 4.62
C ASN A 88 -1.97 -12.44 4.96
N TYR A 89 -1.48 -11.76 3.92
CA TYR A 89 -0.82 -10.45 4.03
C TYR A 89 -1.77 -9.36 3.57
N GLU A 90 -1.87 -8.30 4.36
CA GLU A 90 -2.57 -7.07 3.97
C GLU A 90 -1.54 -5.94 3.88
N PRO A 91 -1.07 -5.58 2.67
CA PRO A 91 -0.14 -4.48 2.49
C PRO A 91 -0.68 -3.16 3.02
N HIS A 92 0.16 -2.41 3.73
CA HIS A 92 -0.22 -1.21 4.46
C HIS A 92 -1.01 -0.18 3.65
N PRO A 93 -0.62 0.22 2.40
CA PRO A 93 -1.39 1.19 1.62
C PRO A 93 -2.83 0.73 1.36
N TRP A 94 -3.01 -0.57 1.08
CA TRP A 94 -4.32 -1.16 0.86
C TRP A 94 -5.15 -1.21 2.15
N ALA A 95 -4.56 -1.68 3.24
CA ALA A 95 -5.24 -1.78 4.53
C ALA A 95 -5.69 -0.41 5.04
N ALA A 96 -4.82 0.60 4.97
CA ALA A 96 -5.14 1.98 5.32
C ALA A 96 -6.31 2.53 4.48
N ALA A 97 -6.28 2.29 3.16
CA ALA A 97 -7.36 2.73 2.27
C ALA A 97 -8.71 2.07 2.59
N GLN A 98 -8.72 0.80 3.03
CA GLN A 98 -9.95 0.13 3.44
C GLN A 98 -10.52 0.70 4.75
N GLY A 99 -9.65 1.19 5.64
CA GLY A 99 -10.07 1.75 6.92
C GLY A 99 -10.49 3.22 6.87
N VAL A 100 -9.97 3.98 5.90
CA VAL A 100 -10.11 5.45 5.87
C VAL A 100 -11.01 5.94 4.75
N LEU A 101 -10.96 5.33 3.56
CA LEU A 101 -11.67 5.82 2.37
C LEU A 101 -13.05 5.17 2.21
N SER A 102 -14.05 6.00 1.95
CA SER A 102 -15.37 5.55 1.51
C SER A 102 -15.35 5.10 0.03
N GLU A 103 -16.33 4.30 -0.37
CA GLU A 103 -16.47 3.87 -1.78
C GLU A 103 -16.74 5.07 -2.72
N THR A 104 -17.39 6.13 -2.21
CA THR A 104 -17.60 7.35 -2.98
C THR A 104 -16.29 8.05 -3.29
N GLU A 105 -15.39 8.19 -2.30
CA GLU A 105 -14.08 8.80 -2.51
C GLU A 105 -13.23 7.98 -3.49
N LYS A 106 -13.22 6.66 -3.37
CA LYS A 106 -12.53 5.77 -4.32
C LYS A 106 -13.07 5.93 -5.75
N THR A 107 -14.38 6.10 -5.89
CA THR A 107 -15.05 6.26 -7.19
C THR A 107 -14.78 7.64 -7.81
N CYS A 108 -14.89 8.71 -7.01
CA CYS A 108 -14.64 10.08 -7.46
C CYS A 108 -13.16 10.34 -7.81
N GLY A 109 -12.26 9.55 -7.25
CA GLY A 109 -10.82 9.69 -7.41
C GLY A 109 -10.19 10.34 -6.19
N THR A 110 -9.27 9.61 -5.55
CA THR A 110 -8.62 10.00 -4.30
C THR A 110 -7.20 9.47 -4.26
N ALA A 111 -6.29 10.26 -3.69
CA ALA A 111 -4.97 9.84 -3.29
C ALA A 111 -4.90 9.82 -1.76
N LEU A 112 -4.56 8.66 -1.20
CA LEU A 112 -4.26 8.51 0.22
C LEU A 112 -2.75 8.46 0.41
N ILE A 113 -2.24 9.39 1.21
CA ILE A 113 -0.84 9.42 1.64
C ILE A 113 -0.83 9.11 3.13
N ASP A 114 -0.05 8.11 3.51
CA ASP A 114 0.14 7.73 4.91
C ASP A 114 1.62 7.90 5.27
N ILE A 115 1.90 8.82 6.20
CA ILE A 115 3.24 9.17 6.64
C ILE A 115 3.47 8.54 8.02
N GLY A 116 4.17 7.42 8.03
CA GLY A 116 4.56 6.71 9.25
C GLY A 116 5.89 7.19 9.81
N ALA A 117 6.44 6.43 10.76
CA ALA A 117 7.74 6.72 11.35
C ALA A 117 8.89 6.55 10.33
N GLU A 118 8.97 5.39 9.68
CA GLU A 118 10.06 5.05 8.76
C GLU A 118 9.67 5.10 7.28
N THR A 119 8.36 5.01 6.97
CA THR A 119 7.87 4.90 5.59
C THR A 119 6.73 5.86 5.32
N THR A 120 6.65 6.31 4.07
CA THR A 120 5.48 6.98 3.51
C THR A 120 4.88 6.10 2.43
N SER A 121 3.60 5.79 2.53
CA SER A 121 2.87 5.04 1.53
C SER A 121 1.87 5.91 0.78
N LEU A 122 1.66 5.56 -0.49
CA LEU A 122 0.71 6.22 -1.37
C LEU A 122 -0.15 5.17 -2.07
N ILE A 123 -1.45 5.39 -2.09
CA ILE A 123 -2.39 4.65 -2.94
C ILE A 123 -3.33 5.64 -3.62
N VAL A 124 -3.53 5.46 -4.91
CA VAL A 124 -4.38 6.35 -5.73
C VAL A 124 -5.51 5.54 -6.34
N PHE A 125 -6.73 6.02 -6.15
CA PHE A 125 -7.95 5.46 -6.73
C PHE A 125 -8.53 6.39 -7.80
N ARG A 126 -9.19 5.79 -8.78
CA ARG A 126 -10.04 6.44 -9.75
C ARG A 126 -11.09 5.46 -10.26
N GLU A 127 -12.34 5.89 -10.31
CA GLU A 127 -13.46 5.04 -10.75
C GLU A 127 -13.56 3.71 -9.96
N GLY A 128 -13.25 3.76 -8.64
CA GLY A 128 -13.23 2.60 -7.77
C GLY A 128 -12.02 1.66 -7.95
N ARG A 129 -11.11 1.96 -8.86
CA ARG A 129 -9.94 1.14 -9.21
C ARG A 129 -8.65 1.74 -8.68
N ILE A 130 -7.70 0.90 -8.33
CA ILE A 130 -6.36 1.34 -7.94
C ILE A 130 -5.57 1.66 -9.21
N LEU A 131 -5.15 2.91 -9.34
CA LEU A 131 -4.26 3.33 -10.43
C LEU A 131 -2.79 3.11 -10.07
N PHE A 132 -2.45 3.35 -8.81
CA PHE A 132 -1.07 3.38 -8.39
C PHE A 132 -0.93 3.09 -6.90
N THR A 133 0.15 2.40 -6.53
CA THR A 133 0.61 2.23 -5.15
C THR A 133 2.13 2.36 -5.12
N ASP A 134 2.63 3.04 -4.10
CA ASP A 134 4.06 3.15 -3.84
C ASP A 134 4.33 3.21 -2.33
N VAL A 135 5.51 2.76 -1.93
CA VAL A 135 5.99 2.87 -0.55
C VAL A 135 7.44 3.35 -0.59
N ARG A 136 7.70 4.45 0.10
CA ARG A 136 9.05 5.03 0.20
C ARG A 136 9.59 4.87 1.62
N PRO A 137 10.88 4.58 1.77
CA PRO A 137 11.53 4.46 3.08
C PRO A 137 11.85 5.85 3.66
N TRP A 138 10.85 6.71 3.70
CA TRP A 138 10.91 8.05 4.29
C TRP A 138 9.72 8.26 5.21
N GLY A 139 9.97 8.73 6.42
CA GLY A 139 8.94 8.98 7.41
C GLY A 139 9.41 9.99 8.45
N ALA A 140 8.62 10.15 9.50
CA ALA A 140 8.83 11.14 10.54
C ALA A 140 10.17 10.97 11.31
N GLU A 141 10.71 9.76 11.35
CA GLU A 141 12.00 9.46 12.01
C GLU A 141 13.19 10.11 11.28
N HIS A 142 13.07 10.38 9.98
CA HIS A 142 14.11 11.10 9.25
C HIS A 142 14.29 12.52 9.78
N PHE A 143 13.19 13.22 10.12
CA PHE A 143 13.28 14.53 10.77
C PHE A 143 13.98 14.43 12.13
N THR A 144 13.70 13.39 12.92
CA THR A 144 14.35 13.14 14.20
C THR A 144 15.85 12.94 14.03
N ARG A 145 16.25 12.12 13.06
CA ARG A 145 17.66 11.86 12.75
C ARG A 145 18.38 13.13 12.27
N ASP A 146 17.75 13.90 11.40
CA ASP A 146 18.30 15.17 10.92
C ASP A 146 18.50 16.16 12.07
N LEU A 147 17.52 16.29 12.97
CA LEU A 147 17.65 17.11 14.18
C LEU A 147 18.81 16.64 15.07
N ALA A 148 18.90 15.33 15.33
CA ALA A 148 19.98 14.75 16.14
C ALA A 148 21.37 15.07 15.56
N ILE A 149 21.52 14.92 14.24
CA ILE A 149 22.79 15.19 13.54
C ILE A 149 23.13 16.68 13.56
N VAL A 150 22.17 17.55 13.19
CA VAL A 150 22.41 19.00 13.07
C VAL A 150 22.69 19.63 14.43
N LEU A 151 22.00 19.19 15.47
CA LEU A 151 22.12 19.76 16.81
C LEU A 151 23.15 19.04 17.70
N GLY A 152 23.65 17.86 17.27
CA GLY A 152 24.61 17.06 18.04
C GLY A 152 24.00 16.48 19.34
N ILE A 153 22.74 16.13 19.33
CA ILE A 153 21.97 15.58 20.47
C ILE A 153 21.59 14.13 20.27
N SER A 154 21.10 13.46 21.31
CA SER A 154 20.62 12.10 21.24
C SER A 154 19.37 11.99 20.35
N LEU A 155 19.05 10.79 19.80
CA LEU A 155 17.83 10.57 19.07
C LEU A 155 16.58 10.78 19.95
N GLU A 156 16.68 10.46 21.23
CA GLU A 156 15.61 10.64 22.20
C GLU A 156 15.31 12.12 22.44
N ASP A 157 16.34 12.94 22.66
CA ASP A 157 16.20 14.39 22.82
C ASP A 157 15.69 15.05 21.52
N ALA A 158 16.15 14.58 20.35
CA ALA A 158 15.68 15.06 19.06
C ALA A 158 14.20 14.73 18.83
N GLU A 159 13.73 13.54 19.20
CA GLU A 159 12.32 13.17 19.12
C GLU A 159 11.48 14.02 20.07
N ALA A 160 11.91 14.18 21.31
CA ALA A 160 11.24 15.05 22.27
C ALA A 160 11.16 16.51 21.78
N LEU A 161 12.23 17.02 21.17
CA LEU A 161 12.27 18.35 20.56
C LEU A 161 11.29 18.46 19.39
N LYS A 162 11.30 17.50 18.47
CA LYS A 162 10.38 17.45 17.32
C LYS A 162 8.93 17.47 17.77
N LEU A 163 8.56 16.65 18.75
CA LEU A 163 7.18 16.56 19.26
C LEU A 163 6.73 17.82 20.00
N ARG A 164 7.65 18.47 20.75
CA ARG A 164 7.35 19.65 21.55
C ARG A 164 7.29 20.93 20.72
N SER A 165 8.20 21.07 19.76
CA SER A 165 8.46 22.35 19.09
C SER A 165 8.36 22.28 17.56
N GLY A 166 8.05 21.09 16.99
CA GLY A 166 7.87 20.95 15.55
C GLY A 166 6.62 21.67 15.07
N GLU A 167 6.76 22.47 14.02
CA GLU A 167 5.66 23.20 13.40
C GLU A 167 5.70 23.01 11.87
N CYS A 168 4.57 22.61 11.30
CA CYS A 168 4.44 22.37 9.85
C CYS A 168 4.04 23.61 9.05
N ARG A 169 3.56 24.66 9.73
CA ARG A 169 3.06 25.88 9.08
C ARG A 169 4.05 27.03 9.25
N LEU A 170 4.66 27.43 8.15
CA LEU A 170 5.62 28.55 8.15
C LEU A 170 5.04 29.84 8.74
N SER A 171 3.73 30.06 8.65
CA SER A 171 3.08 31.24 9.24
C SER A 171 3.03 31.23 10.77
N GLN A 172 3.30 30.10 11.41
CA GLN A 172 3.35 29.95 12.86
C GLN A 172 4.77 29.96 13.40
N VAL A 173 5.79 29.91 12.53
CA VAL A 173 7.19 30.07 12.92
C VAL A 173 7.53 31.54 13.02
N LEU A 174 7.79 32.02 14.22
CA LEU A 174 8.16 33.43 14.45
C LEU A 174 9.63 33.65 14.09
N PRO A 175 9.96 34.71 13.31
CA PRO A 175 11.35 35.05 13.03
C PRO A 175 12.14 35.33 14.33
N GLY A 176 13.23 34.59 14.51
CA GLY A 176 14.08 34.74 15.71
C GLY A 176 13.58 33.97 16.94
N GLU A 177 12.60 33.12 16.80
CA GLU A 177 12.17 32.22 17.86
C GLU A 177 13.31 31.31 18.29
N ILE A 178 13.57 31.25 19.61
CA ILE A 178 14.61 30.41 20.20
C ILE A 178 13.94 29.28 20.96
N VAL A 179 14.24 28.06 20.58
CA VAL A 179 13.81 26.85 21.30
C VAL A 179 14.94 26.40 22.22
N GLN A 180 14.69 26.33 23.53
CA GLN A 180 15.61 25.78 24.49
C GLN A 180 15.54 24.26 24.49
N ILE A 181 16.71 23.63 24.46
CA ILE A 181 16.84 22.15 24.46
C ILE A 181 17.48 21.75 25.78
N GLU A 182 16.81 20.89 26.54
CA GLU A 182 17.42 20.17 27.67
C GLU A 182 18.03 18.89 27.09
N VAL A 183 19.36 18.76 27.21
CA VAL A 183 20.09 17.58 26.73
C VAL A 183 20.32 16.67 27.92
N HIS A 184 19.82 15.46 27.86
CA HIS A 184 20.09 14.42 28.84
C HIS A 184 21.38 13.70 28.38
N GLY A 185 22.51 13.99 29.07
CA GLY A 185 23.82 13.40 28.79
C GLY A 185 23.94 11.94 29.21
#